data_fc36087889985d3c9a6e97e487a6e3d2
#
_entry.id   fc36087889985d3c9a6e97e487a6e3d2
#
_cell.length_a   1.000
_cell.length_b   1.000
_cell.length_c   1.000
_cell.angle_alpha   90.00
_cell.angle_beta   90.00
_cell.angle_gamma   90.00
#
_symmetry.space_group_name_H-M   'P 1'
#
loop_
_entity.id
_entity.type
_entity.pdbx_description
1 polymer ?
#
loop_
_entity_poly.entity_id
_entity_poly.type
_entity_poly.pdbx_seq_one_letter_code
_entity_poly.pdbx_strand_id
1 'polypeptide(L)'
;MTERKIDFMKTDLFHIGKFVIHGYGLMIGIGFVLALLVGEYRAKKMGMKEEALIDITIIAGVSGFLGAKLLYIIVSFKDFIKDPMGVLGSSGFVVYGGLIAGVLCNLIYVKIKKLSFLEYFDLVMPEIALAQGFGRIGCFLAGCCYGRQTDAAWGVVFPAGSLAPSGVKLIPTQLISSGADFLNMAFLMIIAAKFSYTAVMKRKADGKETTGKHMAAGNIGSVSYTHLTLPTT
;
A
#
# COMPACT_ATOMS: atom_id res chain seq x y z
N MET A 1 14.68 28.49 22.54
CA MET A 1 14.17 27.94 21.26
C MET A 1 13.12 26.91 21.63
N THR A 2 11.86 27.23 21.39
CA THR A 2 10.71 26.46 21.83
C THR A 2 10.68 25.13 21.05
N GLU A 3 10.93 24.02 21.75
CA GLU A 3 10.70 22.69 21.21
C GLU A 3 9.23 22.60 20.74
N ARG A 4 9.01 22.55 19.46
CA ARG A 4 7.71 22.21 18.92
C ARG A 4 7.46 20.73 19.22
N LYS A 5 6.92 20.44 20.42
CA LYS A 5 6.27 19.17 20.70
C LYS A 5 5.08 19.06 19.76
N ILE A 6 5.17 18.16 18.81
CA ILE A 6 4.02 17.85 17.97
C ILE A 6 3.11 16.96 18.80
N ASP A 7 2.19 17.58 19.55
CA ASP A 7 1.16 16.88 20.38
C ASP A 7 0.21 16.00 19.55
N PHE A 8 0.36 16.03 18.22
CA PHE A 8 -0.49 15.27 17.28
C PHE A 8 -0.10 13.78 17.14
N MET A 9 1.02 13.35 17.73
CA MET A 9 1.52 11.98 17.63
C MET A 9 1.05 11.15 18.82
N LYS A 10 -0.26 11.02 19.00
CA LYS A 10 -0.83 10.04 19.92
C LYS A 10 -0.93 8.70 19.19
N THR A 11 -0.26 7.67 19.69
CA THR A 11 -0.41 6.27 19.23
C THR A 11 -1.88 5.84 19.29
N ASP A 12 -2.60 6.36 20.31
CA ASP A 12 -4.01 6.08 20.56
C ASP A 12 -4.84 7.33 20.27
N LEU A 13 -5.58 7.34 19.16
CA LEU A 13 -6.38 8.50 18.75
C LEU A 13 -7.71 8.58 19.47
N PHE A 14 -8.40 7.44 19.62
CA PHE A 14 -9.73 7.38 20.23
C PHE A 14 -9.89 6.11 21.06
N HIS A 15 -10.52 6.25 22.22
CA HIS A 15 -10.98 5.14 23.06
C HIS A 15 -12.51 5.02 22.93
N ILE A 16 -12.98 3.92 22.33
CA ILE A 16 -14.39 3.58 22.27
C ILE A 16 -14.62 2.37 23.19
N GLY A 17 -14.89 2.63 24.48
CA GLY A 17 -15.01 1.59 25.49
C GLY A 17 -13.71 0.81 25.69
N LYS A 18 -13.71 -0.50 25.37
CA LYS A 18 -12.52 -1.37 25.43
C LYS A 18 -11.66 -1.36 24.15
N PHE A 19 -12.15 -0.73 23.08
CA PHE A 19 -11.44 -0.67 21.81
C PHE A 19 -10.62 0.61 21.72
N VAL A 20 -9.31 0.45 21.48
CA VAL A 20 -8.37 1.54 21.23
C VAL A 20 -8.13 1.63 19.74
N ILE A 21 -8.47 2.77 19.13
CA ILE A 21 -8.18 3.01 17.72
C ILE A 21 -6.80 3.63 17.62
N HIS A 22 -5.86 2.85 17.12
CA HIS A 22 -4.50 3.27 16.86
C HIS A 22 -4.43 4.07 15.55
N GLY A 23 -3.70 5.18 15.56
CA GLY A 23 -3.53 6.04 14.38
C GLY A 23 -3.00 5.28 13.16
N TYR A 24 -2.14 4.29 13.38
CA TYR A 24 -1.62 3.41 12.32
C TYR A 24 -2.73 2.64 11.60
N GLY A 25 -3.60 1.94 12.35
CA GLY A 25 -4.69 1.18 11.77
C GLY A 25 -5.71 2.05 11.04
N LEU A 26 -6.01 3.24 11.61
CA LEU A 26 -6.92 4.20 10.98
C LEU A 26 -6.40 4.67 9.62
N MET A 27 -5.11 5.04 9.53
CA MET A 27 -4.51 5.48 8.27
C MET A 27 -4.51 4.38 7.21
N ILE A 28 -4.20 3.14 7.59
CA ILE A 28 -4.31 2.00 6.67
C ILE A 28 -5.75 1.83 6.19
N GLY A 29 -6.73 1.90 7.08
CA GLY A 29 -8.15 1.80 6.72
C GLY A 29 -8.59 2.90 5.75
N ILE A 30 -8.21 4.15 6.03
CA ILE A 30 -8.49 5.29 5.13
C ILE A 30 -7.82 5.08 3.77
N GLY A 31 -6.54 4.72 3.74
CA GLY A 31 -5.80 4.47 2.50
C GLY A 31 -6.43 3.36 1.67
N PHE A 32 -6.87 2.27 2.32
CA PHE A 32 -7.54 1.15 1.66
C PHE A 32 -8.90 1.57 1.05
N VAL A 33 -9.73 2.27 1.81
CA VAL A 33 -11.03 2.75 1.32
C VAL A 33 -10.86 3.72 0.15
N LEU A 34 -9.94 4.68 0.27
CA LEU A 34 -9.67 5.62 -0.82
C LEU A 34 -9.12 4.93 -2.07
N ALA A 35 -8.23 3.95 -1.90
CA ALA A 35 -7.70 3.16 -3.00
C ALA A 35 -8.81 2.39 -3.73
N LEU A 36 -9.76 1.78 -2.99
CA LEU A 36 -10.92 1.12 -3.57
C LEU A 36 -11.82 2.10 -4.34
N LEU A 37 -12.18 3.24 -3.75
CA LEU A 37 -13.05 4.24 -4.40
C LEU A 37 -12.44 4.80 -5.68
N VAL A 38 -11.14 5.12 -5.65
CA VAL A 38 -10.42 5.61 -6.84
C VAL A 38 -10.32 4.52 -7.90
N GLY A 39 -10.02 3.28 -7.49
CA GLY A 39 -9.93 2.14 -8.39
C GLY A 39 -11.27 1.81 -9.06
N GLU A 40 -12.37 1.81 -8.30
CA GLU A 40 -13.72 1.60 -8.80
C GLU A 40 -14.11 2.68 -9.83
N TYR A 41 -13.89 3.95 -9.49
CA TYR A 41 -14.13 5.06 -10.40
C TYR A 41 -13.33 4.90 -11.71
N ARG A 42 -12.06 4.50 -11.64
CA ARG A 42 -11.20 4.28 -12.80
C ARG A 42 -11.62 3.06 -13.60
N ALA A 43 -11.94 1.94 -12.93
CA ALA A 43 -12.44 0.73 -13.59
C ALA A 43 -13.68 1.03 -14.42
N LYS A 44 -14.65 1.75 -13.85
CA LYS A 44 -15.87 2.21 -14.53
C LYS A 44 -15.57 3.08 -15.75
N LYS A 45 -14.69 4.06 -15.58
CA LYS A 45 -14.29 4.95 -16.68
C LYS A 45 -13.56 4.21 -17.80
N MET A 46 -12.85 3.13 -17.49
CA MET A 46 -12.13 2.30 -18.45
C MET A 46 -13.00 1.17 -19.05
N GLY A 47 -14.25 1.01 -18.61
CA GLY A 47 -15.13 -0.06 -19.05
C GLY A 47 -14.70 -1.44 -18.57
N MET A 48 -13.95 -1.50 -17.46
CA MET A 48 -13.53 -2.75 -16.79
C MET A 48 -14.61 -3.19 -15.80
N LYS A 49 -14.61 -4.47 -15.44
CA LYS A 49 -15.56 -5.01 -14.47
C LYS A 49 -15.18 -4.56 -13.05
N GLU A 50 -16.01 -3.72 -12.45
CA GLU A 50 -15.81 -3.18 -11.08
C GLU A 50 -15.78 -4.31 -10.05
N GLU A 51 -16.69 -5.29 -10.19
CA GLU A 51 -16.74 -6.47 -9.29
C GLU A 51 -15.40 -7.23 -9.24
N ALA A 52 -14.74 -7.36 -10.41
CA ALA A 52 -13.46 -8.05 -10.47
C ALA A 52 -12.34 -7.28 -9.76
N LEU A 53 -12.40 -5.94 -9.74
CA LEU A 53 -11.45 -5.13 -8.96
C LEU A 53 -11.63 -5.35 -7.45
N ILE A 54 -12.87 -5.39 -6.99
CA ILE A 54 -13.19 -5.64 -5.58
C ILE A 54 -12.69 -7.03 -5.18
N ASP A 55 -12.99 -8.04 -5.99
CA ASP A 55 -12.53 -9.41 -5.76
C ASP A 55 -10.99 -9.48 -5.70
N ILE A 56 -10.30 -8.87 -6.66
CA ILE A 56 -8.82 -8.80 -6.70
C ILE A 56 -8.27 -8.15 -5.43
N THR A 57 -8.90 -7.07 -4.96
CA THR A 57 -8.45 -6.34 -3.77
C THR A 57 -8.67 -7.16 -2.51
N ILE A 58 -9.82 -7.83 -2.38
CA ILE A 58 -10.10 -8.70 -1.23
C ILE A 58 -9.15 -9.90 -1.24
N ILE A 59 -8.96 -10.55 -2.40
CA ILE A 59 -8.04 -11.68 -2.54
C ILE A 59 -6.61 -11.23 -2.18
N ALA A 60 -6.15 -10.07 -2.67
CA ALA A 60 -4.83 -9.54 -2.35
C ALA A 60 -4.67 -9.30 -0.84
N GLY A 61 -5.67 -8.71 -0.18
CA GLY A 61 -5.65 -8.45 1.26
C GLY A 61 -5.60 -9.73 2.08
N VAL A 62 -6.52 -10.66 1.83
CA VAL A 62 -6.62 -11.91 2.59
C VAL A 62 -5.41 -12.81 2.34
N SER A 63 -5.07 -13.06 1.07
CA SER A 63 -3.93 -13.92 0.73
C SER A 63 -2.59 -13.27 1.12
N GLY A 64 -2.50 -11.94 1.04
CA GLY A 64 -1.34 -11.19 1.49
C GLY A 64 -1.10 -11.34 2.99
N PHE A 65 -2.15 -11.17 3.80
CA PHE A 65 -2.07 -11.36 5.25
C PHE A 65 -1.69 -12.81 5.62
N LEU A 66 -2.38 -13.79 5.05
CA LEU A 66 -2.11 -15.21 5.31
C LEU A 66 -0.71 -15.62 4.83
N GLY A 67 -0.31 -15.17 3.64
CA GLY A 67 1.01 -15.47 3.08
C GLY A 67 2.15 -14.86 3.89
N ALA A 68 1.99 -13.63 4.38
CA ALA A 68 2.97 -12.98 5.24
C ALA A 68 3.14 -13.74 6.57
N LYS A 69 2.03 -14.23 7.15
CA LYS A 69 2.04 -15.03 8.38
C LYS A 69 2.62 -16.42 8.13
N LEU A 70 2.24 -17.05 7.03
CA LEU A 70 2.77 -18.37 6.67
C LEU A 70 4.28 -18.36 6.49
N LEU A 71 4.81 -17.36 5.76
CA LEU A 71 6.26 -17.24 5.58
C LEU A 71 6.97 -16.93 6.90
N TYR A 72 6.35 -16.13 7.79
CA TYR A 72 6.88 -15.91 9.13
C TYR A 72 6.99 -17.22 9.93
N ILE A 73 5.97 -18.07 9.89
CA ILE A 73 5.99 -19.38 10.54
C ILE A 73 7.12 -20.26 9.97
N ILE A 74 7.32 -20.24 8.65
CA ILE A 74 8.40 -21.01 8.00
C ILE A 74 9.77 -20.52 8.45
N VAL A 75 9.99 -19.19 8.50
CA VAL A 75 11.27 -18.61 8.93
C VAL A 75 11.52 -18.84 10.41
N SER A 76 10.49 -18.78 11.25
CA SER A 76 10.55 -19.00 12.71
C SER A 76 10.13 -20.43 13.10
N PHE A 77 10.39 -21.42 12.25
CA PHE A 77 9.86 -22.77 12.42
C PHE A 77 10.30 -23.44 13.75
N LYS A 78 11.51 -23.15 14.22
CA LYS A 78 12.02 -23.66 15.50
C LYS A 78 11.23 -23.14 16.69
N ASP A 79 10.80 -21.89 16.64
CA ASP A 79 10.00 -21.26 17.70
C ASP A 79 8.54 -21.71 17.60
N PHE A 80 8.04 -21.92 16.39
CA PHE A 80 6.72 -22.47 16.15
C PHE A 80 6.53 -23.88 16.73
N ILE A 81 7.54 -24.77 16.65
CA ILE A 81 7.48 -26.10 17.27
C ILE A 81 7.42 -26.02 18.80
N LYS A 82 8.08 -25.02 19.40
CA LYS A 82 8.11 -24.85 20.87
C LYS A 82 6.81 -24.26 21.41
N ASP A 83 6.30 -23.23 20.75
CA ASP A 83 5.08 -22.52 21.15
C ASP A 83 4.27 -22.08 19.91
N PRO A 84 3.44 -22.99 19.35
CA PRO A 84 2.63 -22.68 18.16
C PRO A 84 1.67 -21.51 18.37
N MET A 85 1.03 -21.43 19.56
CA MET A 85 0.04 -20.40 19.85
C MET A 85 0.69 -19.04 20.05
N GLY A 86 1.84 -18.97 20.66
CA GLY A 86 2.62 -17.74 20.81
C GLY A 86 3.07 -17.19 19.45
N VAL A 87 3.54 -18.05 18.55
CA VAL A 87 3.95 -17.63 17.19
C VAL A 87 2.75 -17.19 16.35
N LEU A 88 1.62 -17.89 16.41
CA LEU A 88 0.39 -17.49 15.70
C LEU A 88 -0.15 -16.17 16.22
N GLY A 89 -0.16 -15.95 17.52
CA GLY A 89 -0.62 -14.72 18.17
C GLY A 89 0.39 -13.55 18.11
N SER A 90 1.63 -13.80 17.70
CA SER A 90 2.65 -12.75 17.61
C SER A 90 2.36 -11.75 16.49
N SER A 91 2.88 -10.53 16.63
CA SER A 91 2.84 -9.49 15.59
C SER A 91 3.86 -9.69 14.46
N GLY A 92 4.55 -10.84 14.42
CA GLY A 92 5.52 -11.16 13.38
C GLY A 92 4.87 -11.47 12.03
N PHE A 93 5.32 -10.78 10.98
CA PHE A 93 4.90 -10.98 9.58
C PHE A 93 6.11 -10.80 8.66
N VAL A 94 6.19 -11.60 7.60
CA VAL A 94 7.20 -11.44 6.55
C VAL A 94 6.53 -10.95 5.27
N VAL A 95 6.80 -9.68 4.93
CA VAL A 95 6.14 -8.97 3.82
C VAL A 95 6.25 -9.71 2.48
N TYR A 96 7.40 -10.33 2.21
CA TYR A 96 7.62 -11.10 0.97
C TYR A 96 6.63 -12.27 0.81
N GLY A 97 6.26 -12.92 1.91
CA GLY A 97 5.24 -13.99 1.88
C GLY A 97 3.88 -13.46 1.43
N GLY A 98 3.52 -12.29 1.92
CA GLY A 98 2.28 -11.61 1.52
C GLY A 98 2.29 -11.20 0.04
N LEU A 99 3.40 -10.65 -0.43
CA LEU A 99 3.55 -10.24 -1.83
C LEU A 99 3.43 -11.43 -2.78
N ILE A 100 4.14 -12.51 -2.50
CA ILE A 100 4.11 -13.74 -3.31
C ILE A 100 2.69 -14.33 -3.31
N ALA A 101 2.09 -14.52 -2.15
CA ALA A 101 0.75 -15.09 -2.04
C ALA A 101 -0.30 -14.20 -2.72
N GLY A 102 -0.24 -12.87 -2.52
CA GLY A 102 -1.15 -11.92 -3.14
C GLY A 102 -1.10 -11.97 -4.67
N VAL A 103 0.11 -11.97 -5.24
CA VAL A 103 0.28 -12.06 -6.70
C VAL A 103 -0.19 -13.41 -7.23
N LEU A 104 0.21 -14.52 -6.61
CA LEU A 104 -0.16 -15.87 -7.07
C LEU A 104 -1.67 -16.10 -7.01
N CYS A 105 -2.33 -15.75 -5.90
CA CYS A 105 -3.77 -15.92 -5.78
C CYS A 105 -4.54 -15.06 -6.79
N ASN A 106 -4.10 -13.83 -7.04
CA ASN A 106 -4.72 -12.99 -8.05
C ASN A 106 -4.46 -13.48 -9.48
N LEU A 107 -3.27 -14.02 -9.78
CA LEU A 107 -3.01 -14.68 -11.06
C LEU A 107 -3.97 -15.87 -11.30
N ILE A 108 -4.20 -16.68 -10.27
CA ILE A 108 -5.15 -17.80 -10.35
C ILE A 108 -6.57 -17.28 -10.58
N TYR A 109 -7.01 -16.29 -9.80
CA TYR A 109 -8.33 -15.69 -9.93
C TYR A 109 -8.59 -15.14 -11.34
N VAL A 110 -7.70 -14.29 -11.87
CA VAL A 110 -7.88 -13.70 -13.20
C VAL A 110 -7.85 -14.74 -14.32
N LYS A 111 -7.08 -15.83 -14.13
CA LYS A 111 -7.05 -16.95 -15.06
C LYS A 111 -8.38 -17.71 -15.10
N ILE A 112 -8.97 -17.99 -13.93
CA ILE A 112 -10.27 -18.64 -13.79
C ILE A 112 -11.39 -17.78 -14.41
N LYS A 113 -11.37 -16.48 -14.14
CA LYS A 113 -12.36 -15.52 -14.66
C LYS A 113 -12.10 -15.09 -16.11
N LYS A 114 -11.04 -15.60 -16.75
CA LYS A 114 -10.59 -15.23 -18.11
C LYS A 114 -10.41 -13.72 -18.29
N LEU A 115 -9.86 -13.05 -17.28
CA LEU A 115 -9.52 -11.63 -17.27
C LEU A 115 -8.06 -11.43 -17.68
N SER A 116 -7.71 -10.22 -18.11
CA SER A 116 -6.32 -9.84 -18.36
C SER A 116 -5.64 -9.40 -17.06
N PHE A 117 -4.69 -10.19 -16.55
CA PHE A 117 -3.94 -9.84 -15.34
C PHE A 117 -3.25 -8.48 -15.47
N LEU A 118 -2.60 -8.24 -16.60
CA LEU A 118 -1.82 -7.00 -16.79
C LEU A 118 -2.70 -5.75 -16.83
N GLU A 119 -3.92 -5.84 -17.37
CA GLU A 119 -4.86 -4.70 -17.37
C GLU A 119 -5.32 -4.35 -15.95
N TYR A 120 -5.66 -5.34 -15.13
CA TYR A 120 -6.03 -5.11 -13.73
C TYR A 120 -4.81 -4.71 -12.88
N PHE A 121 -3.62 -5.24 -13.19
CA PHE A 121 -2.39 -4.84 -12.54
C PHE A 121 -2.07 -3.35 -12.78
N ASP A 122 -2.18 -2.89 -14.04
CA ASP A 122 -2.00 -1.48 -14.39
C ASP A 122 -3.08 -0.58 -13.75
N LEU A 123 -4.30 -1.11 -13.61
CA LEU A 123 -5.37 -0.40 -12.89
C LEU A 123 -5.01 -0.21 -11.42
N VAL A 124 -4.51 -1.24 -10.74
CA VAL A 124 -4.30 -1.28 -9.28
C VAL A 124 -3.00 -0.58 -8.85
N MET A 125 -2.02 -0.38 -9.74
CA MET A 125 -0.73 0.21 -9.36
C MET A 125 -0.81 1.61 -8.73
N PRO A 126 -1.58 2.58 -9.29
CA PRO A 126 -1.75 3.89 -8.64
C PRO A 126 -2.46 3.80 -7.28
N GLU A 127 -3.40 2.86 -7.13
CA GLU A 127 -4.14 2.63 -5.88
C GLU A 127 -3.23 2.05 -4.79
N ILE A 128 -2.29 1.17 -5.17
CA ILE A 128 -1.26 0.66 -4.25
C ILE A 128 -0.38 1.82 -3.76
N ALA A 129 0.07 2.69 -4.66
CA ALA A 129 0.88 3.85 -4.27
C ALA A 129 0.10 4.80 -3.33
N LEU A 130 -1.21 4.99 -3.59
CA LEU A 130 -2.09 5.77 -2.71
C LEU A 130 -2.18 5.15 -1.32
N ALA A 131 -2.52 3.86 -1.24
CA ALA A 131 -2.64 3.14 0.03
C ALA A 131 -1.31 3.13 0.82
N GLN A 132 -0.18 2.97 0.11
CA GLN A 132 1.15 3.01 0.72
C GLN A 132 1.48 4.38 1.30
N GLY A 133 1.15 5.48 0.60
CA GLY A 133 1.33 6.84 1.11
C GLY A 133 0.60 7.06 2.45
N PHE A 134 -0.64 6.60 2.58
CA PHE A 134 -1.38 6.61 3.84
C PHE A 134 -0.77 5.68 4.89
N GLY A 135 -0.31 4.49 4.50
CA GLY A 135 0.41 3.57 5.39
C GLY A 135 1.67 4.22 5.98
N ARG A 136 2.42 5.01 5.21
CA ARG A 136 3.58 5.77 5.69
C ARG A 136 3.21 6.87 6.68
N ILE A 137 2.06 7.55 6.49
CA ILE A 137 1.52 8.46 7.51
C ILE A 137 1.20 7.67 8.79
N GLY A 138 0.62 6.49 8.67
CA GLY A 138 0.39 5.59 9.80
C GLY A 138 1.68 5.22 10.54
N CYS A 139 2.75 4.88 9.83
CA CYS A 139 4.08 4.64 10.40
C CYS A 139 4.61 5.86 11.15
N PHE A 140 4.36 7.07 10.64
CA PHE A 140 4.75 8.31 11.31
C PHE A 140 4.01 8.48 12.63
N LEU A 141 2.70 8.24 12.66
CA LEU A 141 1.89 8.31 13.88
C LEU A 141 2.30 7.26 14.92
N ALA A 142 2.71 6.07 14.49
CA ALA A 142 3.22 5.02 15.37
C ALA A 142 4.66 5.25 15.83
N GLY A 143 5.41 6.13 15.17
CA GLY A 143 6.83 6.37 15.45
C GLY A 143 7.74 5.21 15.01
N CYS A 144 7.34 4.39 14.01
CA CYS A 144 8.17 3.34 13.44
C CYS A 144 8.80 3.78 12.12
N CYS A 145 9.82 3.06 11.63
CA CYS A 145 10.46 3.30 10.32
C CYS A 145 11.04 4.72 10.16
N TYR A 146 11.55 5.28 11.24
CA TYR A 146 12.20 6.60 11.26
C TYR A 146 13.59 6.53 10.62
N GLY A 147 14.11 7.70 10.21
CA GLY A 147 15.46 7.83 9.66
C GLY A 147 16.53 8.06 10.72
N ARG A 148 17.73 8.40 10.27
CA ARG A 148 18.88 8.67 11.15
C ARG A 148 18.65 9.88 12.03
N GLN A 149 19.40 9.96 13.12
CA GLN A 149 19.50 11.16 13.95
C GLN A 149 20.02 12.34 13.12
N THR A 150 19.47 13.52 13.36
CA THR A 150 19.81 14.72 12.62
C THR A 150 19.75 15.97 13.51
N ASP A 151 20.61 16.93 13.22
CA ASP A 151 20.57 18.26 13.85
C ASP A 151 19.80 19.27 12.98
N ALA A 152 19.28 18.84 11.83
CA ALA A 152 18.55 19.70 10.91
C ALA A 152 17.29 20.30 11.56
N ALA A 153 16.91 21.52 11.13
CA ALA A 153 15.76 22.24 11.67
C ALA A 153 14.42 21.50 11.43
N TRP A 154 14.35 20.68 10.38
CA TRP A 154 13.16 19.88 9.99
C TRP A 154 13.12 18.49 10.62
N GLY A 155 14.13 18.10 11.42
CA GLY A 155 14.09 16.86 12.19
C GLY A 155 12.95 16.88 13.21
N VAL A 156 12.36 15.72 13.48
CA VAL A 156 11.21 15.51 14.37
C VAL A 156 11.64 14.74 15.62
N VAL A 157 11.18 15.19 16.78
CA VAL A 157 11.33 14.46 18.05
C VAL A 157 10.02 13.73 18.30
N PHE A 158 10.10 12.40 18.42
CA PHE A 158 8.94 11.56 18.70
C PHE A 158 8.60 11.58 20.20
N PRO A 159 7.31 11.54 20.56
CA PRO A 159 6.90 11.53 21.96
C PRO A 159 7.34 10.27 22.69
N ALA A 160 7.46 10.36 24.00
CA ALA A 160 7.67 9.19 24.86
C ALA A 160 6.48 8.22 24.72
N GLY A 161 6.78 6.92 24.57
CA GLY A 161 5.77 5.89 24.35
C GLY A 161 5.53 5.53 22.88
N SER A 162 6.14 6.24 21.92
CA SER A 162 6.22 5.78 20.53
C SER A 162 7.28 4.69 20.36
N LEU A 163 7.31 4.03 19.19
CA LEU A 163 8.34 3.03 18.87
C LEU A 163 9.72 3.67 18.61
N ALA A 164 9.77 4.99 18.41
CA ALA A 164 11.01 5.74 18.19
C ALA A 164 11.72 6.07 19.53
N PRO A 165 13.06 6.25 19.50
CA PRO A 165 13.80 6.75 20.65
C PRO A 165 13.28 8.12 21.10
N SER A 166 12.98 8.25 22.39
CA SER A 166 12.51 9.52 22.95
C SER A 166 13.64 10.52 23.09
N GLY A 167 13.34 11.81 22.89
CA GLY A 167 14.29 12.91 23.09
C GLY A 167 15.36 13.05 21.99
N VAL A 168 15.32 12.22 20.96
CA VAL A 168 16.25 12.26 19.83
C VAL A 168 15.55 12.85 18.61
N LYS A 169 16.22 13.81 17.95
CA LYS A 169 15.72 14.40 16.72
C LYS A 169 16.05 13.48 15.53
N LEU A 170 15.02 13.01 14.82
CA LEU A 170 15.13 12.04 13.76
C LEU A 170 14.61 12.59 12.44
N ILE A 171 15.15 12.09 11.34
CA ILE A 171 14.64 12.40 10.00
C ILE A 171 13.27 11.71 9.82
N PRO A 172 12.18 12.45 9.51
CA PRO A 172 10.86 11.86 9.28
C PRO A 172 10.78 11.20 7.90
N THR A 173 11.53 10.11 7.69
CA THR A 173 11.57 9.36 6.43
C THR A 173 10.20 8.86 6.02
N GLN A 174 9.29 8.64 6.98
CA GLN A 174 7.91 8.24 6.73
C GLN A 174 7.16 9.30 5.91
N LEU A 175 7.27 10.57 6.28
CA LEU A 175 6.62 11.68 5.57
C LEU A 175 7.25 11.90 4.20
N ILE A 176 8.58 11.77 4.09
CA ILE A 176 9.28 11.85 2.81
C ILE A 176 8.81 10.73 1.88
N SER A 177 8.75 9.49 2.38
CA SER A 177 8.24 8.35 1.61
C SER A 177 6.77 8.55 1.22
N SER A 178 5.91 9.00 2.14
CA SER A 178 4.51 9.28 1.85
C SER A 178 4.35 10.32 0.74
N GLY A 179 5.12 11.41 0.79
CA GLY A 179 5.14 12.41 -0.28
C GLY A 179 5.58 11.82 -1.63
N ALA A 180 6.61 10.98 -1.64
CA ALA A 180 7.06 10.30 -2.84
C ALA A 180 6.01 9.31 -3.38
N ASP A 181 5.31 8.57 -2.51
CA ASP A 181 4.24 7.65 -2.89
C ASP A 181 3.05 8.40 -3.52
N PHE A 182 2.63 9.54 -2.97
CA PHE A 182 1.57 10.36 -3.57
C PHE A 182 1.99 11.00 -4.89
N LEU A 183 3.24 11.45 -5.02
CA LEU A 183 3.78 11.93 -6.30
C LEU A 183 3.83 10.80 -7.34
N ASN A 184 4.26 9.61 -6.95
CA ASN A 184 4.25 8.43 -7.82
C ASN A 184 2.82 8.08 -8.26
N MET A 185 1.85 8.07 -7.33
CA MET A 185 0.43 7.88 -7.66
C MET A 185 -0.05 8.91 -8.68
N ALA A 186 0.21 10.20 -8.46
CA ALA A 186 -0.20 11.26 -9.40
C ALA A 186 0.46 11.07 -10.78
N PHE A 187 1.74 10.74 -10.83
CA PHE A 187 2.48 10.45 -12.05
C PHE A 187 1.88 9.26 -12.81
N LEU A 188 1.61 8.15 -12.12
CA LEU A 188 0.97 6.97 -12.71
C LEU A 188 -0.44 7.28 -13.23
N MET A 189 -1.20 8.11 -12.52
CA MET A 189 -2.53 8.57 -12.96
C MET A 189 -2.46 9.41 -14.25
N ILE A 190 -1.48 10.31 -14.37
CA ILE A 190 -1.26 11.11 -15.58
C ILE A 190 -0.87 10.20 -16.75
N ILE A 191 0.03 9.25 -16.54
CA ILE A 191 0.42 8.28 -17.58
C ILE A 191 -0.80 7.47 -18.00
N ALA A 192 -1.53 6.89 -17.04
CA ALA A 192 -2.73 6.11 -17.31
C ALA A 192 -3.76 6.90 -18.11
N ALA A 193 -4.00 8.18 -17.76
CA ALA A 193 -4.93 9.04 -18.48
C ALA A 193 -4.48 9.29 -19.93
N LYS A 194 -3.20 9.59 -20.16
CA LYS A 194 -2.65 9.82 -21.51
C LYS A 194 -2.77 8.56 -22.38
N PHE A 195 -2.34 7.42 -21.88
CA PHE A 195 -2.38 6.17 -22.64
C PHE A 195 -3.81 5.69 -22.90
N SER A 196 -4.70 5.80 -21.91
CA SER A 196 -6.12 5.48 -22.08
C SER A 196 -6.78 6.37 -23.13
N TYR A 197 -6.53 7.69 -23.08
CA TYR A 197 -7.07 8.64 -24.05
C TYR A 197 -6.57 8.34 -25.47
N THR A 198 -5.27 8.08 -25.64
CA THR A 198 -4.67 7.77 -26.94
C THR A 198 -5.23 6.46 -27.52
N ALA A 199 -5.41 5.44 -26.69
CA ALA A 199 -5.97 4.15 -27.09
C ALA A 199 -7.45 4.28 -27.53
N VAL A 200 -8.25 5.05 -26.80
CA VAL A 200 -9.67 5.32 -27.15
C VAL A 200 -9.78 6.10 -28.47
N MET A 201 -8.95 7.14 -28.64
CA MET A 201 -8.95 7.93 -29.87
C MET A 201 -8.54 7.12 -31.09
N LYS A 202 -7.51 6.29 -30.98
CA LYS A 202 -7.06 5.40 -32.07
C LYS A 202 -8.14 4.41 -32.47
N ARG A 203 -8.90 3.86 -31.51
CA ARG A 203 -10.01 2.93 -31.80
C ARG A 203 -11.19 3.62 -32.49
N LYS A 204 -11.54 4.83 -32.06
CA LYS A 204 -12.56 5.64 -32.76
C LYS A 204 -12.18 5.94 -34.22
N ALA A 205 -10.87 6.18 -34.44
CA ALA A 205 -10.36 6.43 -35.81
C ALA A 205 -10.39 5.14 -36.66
N ASP A 206 -10.14 3.98 -36.05
CA ASP A 206 -10.12 2.68 -36.75
C ASP A 206 -11.53 2.04 -36.92
N GLY A 207 -12.60 2.72 -36.50
CA GLY A 207 -14.00 2.24 -36.64
C GLY A 207 -14.31 0.94 -35.83
N LYS A 208 -13.44 0.55 -34.90
CA LYS A 208 -13.62 -0.64 -34.07
C LYS A 208 -14.34 -0.29 -32.78
N GLU A 209 -15.42 -1.04 -32.47
CA GLU A 209 -16.13 -0.91 -31.21
C GLU A 209 -15.18 -1.02 -30.02
N THR A 210 -15.46 -0.23 -28.97
CA THR A 210 -14.68 -0.11 -27.74
C THR A 210 -14.87 -1.32 -26.83
N THR A 211 -14.47 -2.50 -27.25
CA THR A 211 -14.35 -3.66 -26.36
C THR A 211 -12.93 -3.74 -25.83
N GLY A 212 -12.78 -3.30 -24.60
CA GLY A 212 -11.90 -3.79 -23.52
C GLY A 212 -10.41 -4.10 -23.77
N LYS A 213 -9.71 -3.67 -24.83
CA LYS A 213 -8.25 -3.82 -24.91
C LYS A 213 -7.57 -2.45 -24.73
N HIS A 214 -7.36 -2.08 -23.48
CA HIS A 214 -6.72 -0.82 -23.10
C HIS A 214 -5.26 -1.06 -22.76
N MET A 215 -4.39 -0.19 -23.25
CA MET A 215 -2.95 -0.09 -23.00
C MET A 215 -2.10 -1.30 -23.44
N ALA A 216 -0.86 -1.06 -23.79
CA ALA A 216 0.16 -2.10 -23.72
C ALA A 216 0.27 -2.50 -22.24
N ALA A 217 -0.41 -3.61 -21.92
CA ALA A 217 -0.55 -4.08 -20.55
C ALA A 217 0.84 -4.29 -19.90
N GLY A 218 1.03 -3.77 -18.72
CA GLY A 218 2.29 -3.90 -17.97
C GLY A 218 3.17 -2.65 -17.96
N ASN A 219 2.92 -1.62 -18.79
CA ASN A 219 3.78 -0.43 -18.84
C ASN A 219 3.74 0.41 -17.57
N ILE A 220 2.57 0.48 -16.90
CA ILE A 220 2.41 1.25 -15.66
C ILE A 220 3.01 0.49 -14.49
N GLY A 221 2.81 -0.82 -14.45
CA GLY A 221 3.35 -1.67 -13.38
C GLY A 221 4.88 -1.65 -13.33
N SER A 222 5.56 -1.66 -14.47
CA SER A 222 7.03 -1.60 -14.53
C SER A 222 7.59 -0.29 -13.98
N VAL A 223 6.91 0.83 -14.21
CA VAL A 223 7.31 2.15 -13.69
C VAL A 223 7.13 2.23 -12.17
N SER A 224 6.03 1.67 -11.63
CA SER A 224 5.76 1.69 -10.18
C SER A 224 6.76 0.85 -9.41
N TYR A 225 7.16 -0.31 -9.93
CA TYR A 225 8.05 -1.24 -9.23
C TYR A 225 9.43 -0.65 -8.94
N THR A 226 9.97 0.19 -9.81
CA THR A 226 11.28 0.82 -9.61
C THR A 226 11.30 1.84 -8.48
N HIS A 227 10.14 2.41 -8.10
CA HIS A 227 10.02 3.39 -7.02
C HIS A 227 9.66 2.77 -5.67
N LEU A 228 9.03 1.58 -5.66
CA LEU A 228 8.68 0.87 -4.43
C LEU A 228 9.88 0.24 -3.71
N THR A 229 11.02 0.10 -4.39
CA THR A 229 12.22 -0.56 -3.87
C THR A 229 13.28 0.39 -3.33
N LEU A 230 12.94 1.64 -3.02
CA LEU A 230 13.87 2.52 -2.30
C LEU A 230 14.17 1.91 -0.94
N PRO A 231 15.43 1.54 -0.66
CA PRO A 231 15.80 0.91 0.60
C PRO A 231 15.56 1.90 1.75
N THR A 232 14.61 1.56 2.61
CA THR A 232 14.55 2.13 3.96
C THR A 232 15.68 1.49 4.76
N THR A 233 16.87 2.06 4.65
CA THR A 233 18.00 1.76 5.55
C THR A 233 17.94 2.62 6.76
#